data_9bfaa47b454adc3748f5f8b12a80bd57
#
_entry.id   9bfaa47b454adc3748f5f8b12a80bd57
#
_cell.length_a   1.000
_cell.length_b   1.000
_cell.length_c   1.000
_cell.angle_alpha   90.00
_cell.angle_beta   90.00
_cell.angle_gamma   90.00
#
_symmetry.space_group_name_H-M   'P 1'
#
loop_
_entity.id
_entity.type
_entity.pdbx_description
1 polymer ?
#
loop_
_entity_poly.entity_id
_entity_poly.type
_entity_poly.pdbx_seq_one_letter_code
_entity_poly.pdbx_strand_id
1 'polypeptide(L)'
;DEVYIGIDSRGAHDVLPVQAKGGRDKLGVVQIEQDIAMCESIFPQLICRPIAAQFMDDTVIALFEFEQTSDGVGIASERHYKLVTPDELSPEELERYIQRARQS
;
A
#
# COMPACT_ATOMS: atom_id res chain seq x y z
N ASP A 1 -7.34 10.70 -3.11
CA ASP A 1 -7.83 9.34 -3.12
C ASP A 1 -8.02 8.87 -4.56
N GLU A 2 -7.42 7.76 -4.90
CA GLU A 2 -7.38 7.26 -6.25
C GLU A 2 -7.82 5.79 -6.28
N VAL A 3 -8.28 5.35 -7.44
CA VAL A 3 -8.65 3.95 -7.64
C VAL A 3 -7.92 3.44 -8.89
N TYR A 4 -7.20 2.35 -8.73
CA TYR A 4 -6.46 1.72 -9.81
C TYR A 4 -6.99 0.30 -10.06
N ILE A 5 -6.86 -0.17 -11.29
CA ILE A 5 -7.12 -1.56 -11.63
C ILE A 5 -5.79 -2.16 -12.05
N GLY A 6 -5.43 -3.27 -11.43
CA GLY A 6 -4.18 -3.95 -11.69
C GLY A 6 -4.36 -5.43 -11.94
N ILE A 7 -3.31 -6.05 -12.44
CA ILE A 7 -3.25 -7.49 -12.65
C ILE A 7 -2.08 -8.01 -11.83
N ASP A 8 -2.32 -8.98 -10.96
CA ASP A 8 -1.27 -9.54 -10.14
C ASP A 8 -0.43 -10.56 -10.92
N SER A 9 0.61 -11.11 -10.28
CA SER A 9 1.52 -12.05 -10.92
C SER A 9 0.85 -13.36 -11.36
N ARG A 10 -0.34 -13.65 -10.84
CA ARG A 10 -1.11 -14.84 -11.18
C ARG A 10 -2.20 -14.56 -12.22
N GLY A 11 -2.31 -13.32 -12.69
CA GLY A 11 -3.29 -12.93 -13.69
C GLY A 11 -4.65 -12.53 -13.12
N ALA A 12 -4.80 -12.50 -11.80
CA ALA A 12 -6.03 -12.03 -11.18
C ALA A 12 -6.14 -10.51 -11.32
N HIS A 13 -7.35 -10.03 -11.54
CA HIS A 13 -7.61 -8.60 -11.65
C HIS A 13 -8.03 -8.06 -10.30
N ASP A 14 -7.33 -7.03 -9.84
CA ASP A 14 -7.59 -6.38 -8.56
C ASP A 14 -8.03 -4.95 -8.78
N VAL A 15 -8.90 -4.45 -7.91
CA VAL A 15 -9.19 -3.03 -7.81
C VAL A 15 -8.54 -2.49 -6.54
N LEU A 16 -7.79 -1.41 -6.69
CA LEU A 16 -6.92 -0.88 -5.66
C LEU A 16 -7.36 0.55 -5.32
N PRO A 17 -8.28 0.73 -4.35
CA PRO A 17 -8.53 2.06 -3.82
C PRO A 17 -7.35 2.47 -2.94
N VAL A 18 -6.77 3.63 -3.23
CA VAL A 18 -5.55 4.11 -2.57
C VAL A 18 -5.84 5.40 -1.84
N GLN A 19 -5.47 5.46 -0.58
CA GLN A 19 -5.53 6.65 0.24
C GLN A 19 -4.13 7.05 0.70
N ALA A 20 -3.83 8.34 0.67
CA ALA A 20 -2.58 8.85 1.22
C ALA A 20 -2.91 9.82 2.35
N LYS A 21 -2.30 9.63 3.51
CA LYS A 21 -2.48 10.46 4.68
C LYS A 21 -1.12 10.98 5.15
N GLY A 22 -1.06 12.24 5.51
CA GLY A 22 0.17 12.84 5.99
C GLY A 22 -0.04 13.56 7.31
N GLY A 23 1.07 13.81 8.03
CA GLY A 23 1.06 14.59 9.24
C GLY A 23 0.19 13.99 10.33
N ARG A 24 -0.80 14.75 10.76
CA ARG A 24 -1.69 14.35 11.86
C ARG A 24 -2.93 13.60 11.38
N ASP A 25 -3.13 13.48 10.08
CA ASP A 25 -4.26 12.73 9.55
C ASP A 25 -4.06 11.25 9.86
N LYS A 26 -5.13 10.61 10.28
CA LYS A 26 -5.10 9.19 10.63
C LYS A 26 -5.96 8.40 9.68
N LEU A 27 -5.53 7.17 9.41
CA LEU A 27 -6.33 6.21 8.67
C LEU A 27 -7.52 5.78 9.53
N GLY A 28 -8.70 5.79 8.93
CA GLY A 28 -9.90 5.34 9.62
C GLY A 28 -10.43 4.04 9.03
N VAL A 29 -10.82 3.10 9.90
CA VAL A 29 -11.41 1.84 9.48
C VAL A 29 -12.68 2.08 8.65
N VAL A 30 -13.49 3.06 9.04
CA VAL A 30 -14.73 3.38 8.33
C VAL A 30 -14.45 3.76 6.87
N GLN A 31 -13.40 4.54 6.63
CA GLN A 31 -13.04 4.94 5.27
C GLN A 31 -12.63 3.72 4.44
N ILE A 32 -11.87 2.80 5.03
CA ILE A 32 -11.45 1.57 4.35
C ILE A 32 -12.69 0.70 4.03
N GLU A 33 -13.61 0.58 4.99
CA GLU A 33 -14.86 -0.18 4.77
C GLU A 33 -15.71 0.45 3.65
N GLN A 34 -15.77 1.78 3.59
CA GLN A 34 -16.49 2.48 2.53
C GLN A 34 -15.85 2.24 1.16
N ASP A 35 -14.52 2.24 1.09
CA ASP A 35 -13.80 1.97 -0.14
C ASP A 35 -14.08 0.54 -0.63
N ILE A 36 -14.08 -0.43 0.28
CA ILE A 36 -14.40 -1.82 -0.06
C ILE A 36 -15.83 -1.92 -0.59
N ALA A 37 -16.79 -1.31 0.11
CA ALA A 37 -18.20 -1.35 -0.30
C ALA A 37 -18.41 -0.70 -1.67
N MET A 38 -17.75 0.42 -1.92
CA MET A 38 -17.79 1.08 -3.23
C MET A 38 -17.25 0.17 -4.32
N CYS A 39 -16.10 -0.43 -4.09
CA CYS A 39 -15.46 -1.30 -5.09
C CYS A 39 -16.28 -2.55 -5.36
N GLU A 40 -16.86 -3.15 -4.33
CA GLU A 40 -17.75 -4.31 -4.51
C GLU A 40 -19.00 -3.96 -5.32
N SER A 41 -19.50 -2.73 -5.16
CA SER A 41 -20.66 -2.26 -5.91
C SER A 41 -20.34 -1.97 -7.38
N ILE A 42 -19.20 -1.31 -7.64
CA ILE A 42 -18.84 -0.85 -8.98
C ILE A 42 -18.08 -1.94 -9.76
N PHE A 43 -17.26 -2.72 -9.07
CA PHE A 43 -16.40 -3.74 -9.68
C PHE A 43 -16.62 -5.11 -9.02
N PRO A 44 -17.84 -5.69 -9.12
CA PRO A 44 -18.15 -6.92 -8.37
C PRO A 44 -17.33 -8.13 -8.81
N GLN A 45 -16.68 -8.10 -9.95
CA GLN A 45 -15.89 -9.21 -10.47
C GLN A 45 -14.40 -9.07 -10.16
N LEU A 46 -13.99 -7.96 -9.53
CA LEU A 46 -12.60 -7.72 -9.18
C LEU A 46 -12.38 -7.93 -7.70
N ILE A 47 -11.16 -8.32 -7.34
CA ILE A 47 -10.76 -8.46 -5.94
C ILE A 47 -10.40 -7.06 -5.43
N CYS A 48 -11.04 -6.63 -4.35
CA CYS A 48 -10.74 -5.33 -3.75
C CYS A 48 -9.56 -5.46 -2.79
N ARG A 49 -8.50 -4.66 -3.03
CA ARG A 49 -7.32 -4.60 -2.17
C ARG A 49 -7.06 -3.14 -1.80
N PRO A 50 -7.67 -2.64 -0.73
CA PRO A 50 -7.44 -1.27 -0.30
C PRO A 50 -6.00 -1.07 0.15
N ILE A 51 -5.41 0.04 -0.28
CA ILE A 51 -4.04 0.40 0.05
C ILE A 51 -4.04 1.77 0.70
N ALA A 52 -3.27 1.92 1.76
CA ALA A 52 -3.09 3.20 2.41
C ALA A 52 -1.61 3.51 2.58
N ALA A 53 -1.26 4.75 2.31
CA ALA A 53 0.07 5.28 2.55
C ALA A 53 -0.03 6.30 3.69
N GLN A 54 0.77 6.12 4.74
CA GLN A 54 0.81 7.01 5.89
C GLN A 54 2.22 7.55 6.04
N PHE A 55 2.37 8.88 5.94
CA PHE A 55 3.64 9.50 6.29
C PHE A 55 3.76 9.51 7.81
N MET A 56 4.77 8.80 8.33
CA MET A 56 5.03 8.72 9.77
C MET A 56 5.79 9.95 10.27
N ASP A 57 6.68 10.46 9.41
CA ASP A 57 7.38 11.72 9.58
C ASP A 57 7.81 12.19 8.18
N ASP A 58 8.72 13.17 8.11
CA ASP A 58 9.16 13.74 6.83
C ASP A 58 9.94 12.75 5.96
N THR A 59 10.44 11.67 6.54
CA THR A 59 11.35 10.74 5.87
C THR A 59 10.86 9.29 5.84
N VAL A 60 9.81 8.95 6.57
CA VAL A 60 9.33 7.56 6.64
C VAL A 60 7.89 7.47 6.19
N ILE A 61 7.63 6.55 5.27
CA ILE A 61 6.28 6.23 4.80
C ILE A 61 5.95 4.78 5.12
N ALA A 62 4.76 4.56 5.66
CA ALA A 62 4.22 3.22 5.87
C ALA A 62 3.16 2.93 4.81
N LEU A 63 3.25 1.76 4.19
CA LEU A 63 2.27 1.28 3.22
C LEU A 63 1.54 0.09 3.81
N PHE A 64 0.22 0.16 3.81
CA PHE A 64 -0.65 -0.88 4.33
C PHE A 64 -1.52 -1.42 3.20
N GLU A 65 -1.64 -2.74 3.13
CA GLU A 65 -2.66 -3.40 2.32
C GLU A 65 -3.68 -4.00 3.28
N PHE A 66 -4.96 -3.75 3.02
CA PHE A 66 -6.04 -4.23 3.87
C PHE A 66 -6.79 -5.37 3.20
N GLU A 67 -7.47 -6.16 4.01
CA GLU A 67 -8.34 -7.23 3.51
C GLU A 67 -9.60 -7.31 4.35
N GLN A 68 -10.67 -7.81 3.73
CA GLN A 68 -11.91 -8.09 4.44
C GLN A 68 -11.81 -9.48 5.06
N THR A 69 -12.03 -9.55 6.37
CA THR A 69 -12.04 -10.82 7.10
C THR A 69 -13.42 -11.02 7.74
N SER A 70 -13.65 -12.20 8.32
CA SER A 70 -14.88 -12.49 9.04
C SER A 70 -15.07 -11.57 10.25
N ASP A 71 -13.98 -11.03 10.80
CA ASP A 71 -14.00 -10.13 11.95
C ASP A 71 -13.98 -8.65 11.56
N GLY A 72 -14.06 -8.35 10.26
CA GLY A 72 -13.99 -7.00 9.75
C GLY A 72 -12.75 -6.77 8.89
N VAL A 73 -12.30 -5.52 8.81
CA VAL A 73 -11.12 -5.17 8.02
C VAL A 73 -9.86 -5.47 8.81
N GLY A 74 -8.93 -6.21 8.21
CA GLY A 74 -7.64 -6.52 8.79
C GLY A 74 -6.50 -6.01 7.89
N ILE A 75 -5.28 -6.02 8.42
CA ILE A 75 -4.08 -5.66 7.68
C ILE A 75 -3.50 -6.92 7.06
N ALA A 76 -3.44 -6.97 5.72
CA ALA A 76 -2.84 -8.09 5.00
C ALA A 76 -1.32 -7.95 4.90
N SER A 77 -0.82 -6.72 4.74
CA SER A 77 0.62 -6.46 4.74
C SER A 77 0.91 -5.05 5.21
N GLU A 78 2.10 -4.86 5.77
CA GLU A 78 2.59 -3.58 6.23
C GLU A 78 4.07 -3.48 5.89
N ARG A 79 4.46 -2.38 5.24
CA ARG A 79 5.85 -2.13 4.87
C ARG A 79 6.20 -0.68 5.17
N HIS A 80 7.42 -0.48 5.65
CA HIS A 80 7.94 0.84 5.97
C HIS A 80 9.14 1.14 5.09
N TYR A 81 9.17 2.35 4.55
CA TYR A 81 10.28 2.79 3.71
C TYR A 81 10.81 4.11 4.22
N LYS A 82 12.13 4.23 4.27
CA LYS A 82 12.76 5.50 4.51
C LYS A 82 12.99 6.19 3.17
N LEU A 83 12.47 7.40 3.05
CA LEU A 83 12.60 8.20 1.84
C LEU A 83 13.93 8.95 1.90
N VAL A 84 14.72 8.80 0.85
CA VAL A 84 16.05 9.45 0.75
C VAL A 84 16.17 10.09 -0.61
N THR A 85 17.00 11.15 -0.69
CA THR A 85 17.31 11.76 -1.98
C THR A 85 18.46 10.98 -2.62
N PRO A 86 18.59 10.99 -3.96
CA PRO A 86 19.66 10.24 -4.62
C PRO A 86 21.08 10.62 -4.17
N ASP A 87 21.30 11.86 -3.75
CA ASP A 87 22.60 12.32 -3.27
C ASP A 87 22.94 11.86 -1.86
N GLU A 88 21.98 11.30 -1.12
CA GLU A 88 22.23 10.73 0.21
C GLU A 88 22.80 9.31 0.15
N LEU A 89 22.82 8.71 -1.04
CA LEU A 89 23.28 7.32 -1.21
C LEU A 89 24.55 7.27 -2.02
N SER A 90 25.53 6.47 -1.56
CA SER A 90 26.74 6.20 -2.33
C SER A 90 26.51 5.08 -3.34
N PRO A 91 27.29 5.04 -4.46
CA PRO A 91 27.22 3.93 -5.40
C PRO A 91 27.45 2.56 -4.76
N GLU A 92 28.36 2.48 -3.78
CA GLU A 92 28.64 1.24 -3.06
C GLU A 92 27.44 0.77 -2.24
N GLU A 93 26.72 1.69 -1.61
CA GLU A 93 25.51 1.36 -0.87
C GLU A 93 24.40 0.84 -1.79
N LEU A 94 24.22 1.51 -2.95
CA LEU A 94 23.21 1.09 -3.92
C LEU A 94 23.49 -0.33 -4.41
N GLU A 95 24.75 -0.64 -4.75
CA GLU A 95 25.13 -1.96 -5.20
C GLU A 95 24.91 -3.02 -4.12
N ARG A 96 25.26 -2.71 -2.88
CA ARG A 96 25.07 -3.62 -1.74
C ARG A 96 23.59 -3.97 -1.53
N TYR A 97 22.71 -2.99 -1.60
CA TYR A 97 21.28 -3.22 -1.43
C TYR A 97 20.67 -4.01 -2.58
N ILE A 98 21.12 -3.77 -3.80
CA ILE A 98 20.69 -4.55 -4.96
C ILE A 98 21.08 -6.02 -4.79
N GLN A 99 22.29 -6.30 -4.33
CA GLN A 99 22.74 -7.68 -4.11
C GLN A 99 21.94 -8.38 -3.02
N ARG A 100 21.57 -7.69 -1.94
CA ARG A 100 20.69 -8.24 -0.91
C ARG A 100 19.34 -8.63 -1.48
N ALA A 101 18.76 -7.78 -2.30
CA ALA A 101 17.46 -8.05 -2.91
C ALA A 101 17.51 -9.27 -3.81
N ARG A 102 18.62 -9.49 -4.52
CA ARG A 102 18.80 -10.64 -5.40
C ARG A 102 19.00 -11.94 -4.65
N GLN A 103 19.47 -11.88 -3.40
CA GLN A 103 19.76 -13.06 -2.58
C GLN A 103 18.54 -13.53 -1.76
N SER A 104 17.52 -12.71 -1.64
CA SER A 104 16.35 -13.00 -0.82
C SER A 104 15.19 -13.65 -1.59
#